data_96e37ee4aafdcec7c4e99bbf7883802e
#
_entry.id   96e37ee4aafdcec7c4e99bbf7883802e
#
_cell.length_a   1.000
_cell.length_b   1.000
_cell.length_c   1.000
_cell.angle_alpha   90.00
_cell.angle_beta   90.00
_cell.angle_gamma   90.00
#
_symmetry.space_group_name_H-M   'P 1'
#
loop_
_entity.id
_entity.type
_entity.pdbx_description
1 polymer ?
#
loop_
_entity_poly.entity_id
_entity_poly.type
_entity_poly.pdbx_seq_one_letter_code
_entity_poly.pdbx_strand_id
1 'polypeptide(L)'
;NVSPSKAHRPHRQNARKYENIFYEEDKNFEKRLNDLINLGLTEFRKNDMEEFNDNVLITHKEYKRIELQILLDSKVPKGTWRAGYANTENDICLFITNDKSHIMQENLKYDNSLHSDKIIQWISQPKTYHSSSVGQMFIRHREKKMKVHIFARKYAFMNGNKTNPFIYLGQADYYKSFGDRPMTILWKLHRKLPQELIQELYKL
;
A
#
# COMPACT_ATOMS: atom_id res chain seq x y z
N ASN A 1 -74.58 -5.15 -17.17
CA ASN A 1 -73.96 -6.27 -16.51
C ASN A 1 -72.72 -6.70 -17.28
N VAL A 2 -71.60 -6.16 -16.88
CA VAL A 2 -70.27 -6.61 -17.37
C VAL A 2 -69.55 -7.24 -16.20
N SER A 3 -69.31 -8.57 -16.31
CA SER A 3 -68.53 -9.32 -15.33
C SER A 3 -67.06 -8.90 -15.30
N PRO A 4 -66.42 -8.77 -14.15
CA PRO A 4 -65.00 -8.46 -14.08
C PRO A 4 -64.14 -9.67 -14.46
N SER A 5 -63.21 -9.46 -15.36
CA SER A 5 -62.24 -10.43 -15.84
C SER A 5 -61.41 -10.99 -14.66
N LYS A 6 -61.28 -12.32 -14.60
CA LYS A 6 -60.41 -13.03 -13.64
C LYS A 6 -58.95 -12.65 -13.89
N ALA A 7 -58.38 -11.87 -12.99
CA ALA A 7 -56.94 -11.65 -12.95
C ALA A 7 -56.19 -12.99 -12.74
N HIS A 8 -55.34 -13.33 -13.70
CA HIS A 8 -54.51 -14.52 -13.66
C HIS A 8 -53.46 -14.35 -12.55
N ARG A 9 -53.59 -15.09 -11.46
CA ARG A 9 -52.56 -15.15 -10.40
C ARG A 9 -51.43 -16.03 -10.91
N PRO A 10 -50.19 -15.54 -10.94
CA PRO A 10 -49.04 -16.36 -11.34
C PRO A 10 -48.89 -17.53 -10.35
N HIS A 11 -48.70 -18.72 -10.89
CA HIS A 11 -48.61 -19.97 -10.15
C HIS A 11 -47.53 -19.92 -9.04
N ARG A 12 -47.92 -20.22 -7.80
CA ARG A 12 -47.02 -20.39 -6.63
C ARG A 12 -45.85 -21.35 -6.86
N GLN A 13 -45.92 -22.22 -7.85
CA GLN A 13 -44.87 -23.16 -8.20
C GLN A 13 -43.65 -22.47 -8.84
N ASN A 14 -43.82 -21.37 -9.59
CA ASN A 14 -42.71 -20.63 -10.20
C ASN A 14 -41.92 -19.85 -9.14
N ALA A 15 -42.53 -19.26 -8.16
CA ALA A 15 -41.85 -18.54 -7.10
C ALA A 15 -40.87 -19.44 -6.32
N ARG A 16 -41.31 -20.65 -5.92
CA ARG A 16 -40.44 -21.63 -5.23
C ARG A 16 -39.27 -22.13 -6.08
N LYS A 17 -39.43 -22.21 -7.40
CA LYS A 17 -38.34 -22.61 -8.31
C LYS A 17 -37.28 -21.53 -8.37
N TYR A 18 -37.65 -20.26 -8.43
CA TYR A 18 -36.68 -19.16 -8.40
C TYR A 18 -36.02 -19.01 -7.05
N GLU A 19 -36.73 -19.13 -5.93
CA GLU A 19 -36.14 -19.14 -4.59
C GLU A 19 -35.08 -20.23 -4.43
N ASN A 20 -35.32 -21.43 -4.92
CA ASN A 20 -34.33 -22.53 -4.85
C ASN A 20 -33.09 -22.28 -5.74
N ILE A 21 -33.27 -21.68 -6.91
CA ILE A 21 -32.16 -21.34 -7.79
C ILE A 21 -31.25 -20.28 -7.14
N PHE A 22 -31.84 -19.21 -6.58
CA PHE A 22 -31.08 -18.18 -5.88
C PHE A 22 -30.36 -18.75 -4.65
N TYR A 23 -30.99 -19.64 -3.90
CA TYR A 23 -30.37 -20.25 -2.72
C TYR A 23 -29.20 -21.20 -3.07
N GLU A 24 -29.25 -21.91 -4.20
CA GLU A 24 -28.12 -22.73 -4.69
C GLU A 24 -26.99 -21.87 -5.23
N GLU A 25 -27.30 -20.78 -5.92
CA GLU A 25 -26.27 -19.80 -6.37
C GLU A 25 -25.58 -19.14 -5.17
N ASP A 26 -26.31 -18.77 -4.12
CA ASP A 26 -25.74 -18.21 -2.90
C ASP A 26 -24.82 -19.18 -2.17
N LYS A 27 -25.16 -20.47 -2.08
CA LYS A 27 -24.26 -21.49 -1.50
C LYS A 27 -22.99 -21.67 -2.30
N ASN A 28 -23.07 -21.64 -3.62
CA ASN A 28 -21.90 -21.72 -4.49
C ASN A 28 -21.04 -20.46 -4.37
N PHE A 29 -21.64 -19.29 -4.21
CA PHE A 29 -20.95 -18.03 -3.98
C PHE A 29 -20.23 -18.06 -2.62
N GLU A 30 -20.89 -18.44 -1.54
CA GLU A 30 -20.27 -18.57 -0.22
C GLU A 30 -19.10 -19.58 -0.23
N LYS A 31 -19.26 -20.70 -0.91
CA LYS A 31 -18.18 -21.67 -1.06
C LYS A 31 -16.98 -21.07 -1.78
N ARG A 32 -17.18 -20.42 -2.93
CA ARG A 32 -16.11 -19.73 -3.69
C ARG A 32 -15.46 -18.62 -2.88
N LEU A 33 -16.23 -17.85 -2.14
CA LEU A 33 -15.71 -16.81 -1.26
C LEU A 33 -14.84 -17.40 -0.15
N ASN A 34 -15.30 -18.47 0.50
CA ASN A 34 -14.52 -19.18 1.52
C ASN A 34 -13.26 -19.83 0.93
N ASP A 35 -13.32 -20.39 -0.27
CA ASP A 35 -12.16 -20.94 -0.97
C ASP A 35 -11.13 -19.83 -1.28
N LEU A 36 -11.58 -18.66 -1.72
CA LEU A 36 -10.71 -17.49 -1.95
C LEU A 36 -10.10 -16.95 -0.65
N ILE A 37 -10.88 -16.88 0.43
CA ILE A 37 -10.39 -16.48 1.75
C ILE A 37 -9.35 -17.49 2.24
N ASN A 38 -9.60 -18.77 2.14
CA ASN A 38 -8.68 -19.83 2.55
C ASN A 38 -7.40 -19.84 1.71
N LEU A 39 -7.51 -19.61 0.39
CA LEU A 39 -6.36 -19.43 -0.49
C LEU A 39 -5.54 -18.21 -0.05
N GLY A 40 -6.20 -17.07 0.15
CA GLY A 40 -5.56 -15.86 0.66
C GLY A 40 -4.87 -16.07 1.99
N LEU A 41 -5.51 -16.75 2.95
CA LEU A 41 -4.92 -17.08 4.24
C LEU A 41 -3.74 -18.06 4.11
N THR A 42 -3.81 -19.00 3.16
CA THR A 42 -2.73 -19.96 2.90
C THR A 42 -1.51 -19.28 2.29
N GLU A 43 -1.71 -18.43 1.28
CA GLU A 43 -0.65 -17.60 0.69
C GLU A 43 -0.06 -16.65 1.72
N PHE A 44 -0.90 -16.04 2.54
CA PHE A 44 -0.51 -15.21 3.67
C PHE A 44 0.40 -15.97 4.65
N ARG A 45 0.06 -17.21 5.02
CA ARG A 45 0.85 -18.03 5.94
C ARG A 45 2.17 -18.55 5.36
N LYS A 46 2.26 -18.74 4.05
CA LYS A 46 3.49 -19.15 3.36
C LYS A 46 4.56 -18.07 3.32
N ASN A 47 4.15 -16.80 3.32
CA ASN A 47 5.02 -15.66 3.17
C ASN A 47 5.50 -15.07 4.51
N ASP A 48 6.11 -15.90 5.37
CA ASP A 48 6.78 -15.52 6.62
C ASP A 48 5.90 -15.17 7.83
N MET A 49 5.59 -16.18 8.61
CA MET A 49 4.88 -16.08 9.89
C MET A 49 5.60 -15.26 10.97
N GLU A 50 6.88 -14.95 10.84
CA GLU A 50 7.64 -14.24 11.88
C GLU A 50 7.41 -12.72 11.92
N GLU A 51 6.90 -12.10 10.84
CA GLU A 51 6.57 -10.66 10.81
C GLU A 51 5.11 -10.34 11.11
N PHE A 52 4.28 -11.35 11.27
CA PHE A 52 2.82 -11.22 11.24
C PHE A 52 2.15 -10.77 12.53
N ASN A 53 2.87 -10.56 13.60
CA ASN A 53 2.18 -10.21 14.84
C ASN A 53 1.57 -8.81 14.85
N ASP A 54 1.87 -7.93 13.84
CA ASP A 54 1.32 -6.57 13.80
C ASP A 54 1.16 -5.92 12.41
N ASN A 55 1.50 -6.59 11.30
CA ASN A 55 1.50 -5.94 9.99
C ASN A 55 0.63 -6.64 8.95
N VAL A 56 -0.31 -5.87 8.42
CA VAL A 56 -1.15 -6.24 7.28
C VAL A 56 -0.36 -6.22 5.96
N LEU A 57 0.91 -5.81 5.98
CA LEU A 57 1.76 -5.62 4.80
C LEU A 57 2.75 -6.77 4.64
N ILE A 58 2.76 -7.37 3.45
CA ILE A 58 3.69 -8.45 3.06
C ILE A 58 4.90 -7.84 2.37
N THR A 59 6.10 -8.11 2.89
CA THR A 59 7.37 -7.63 2.33
C THR A 59 7.56 -8.11 0.89
N HIS A 60 8.07 -7.25 0.04
CA HIS A 60 8.31 -7.42 -1.40
C HIS A 60 7.05 -7.58 -2.26
N LYS A 61 5.85 -7.47 -1.69
CA LYS A 61 4.60 -7.40 -2.44
C LYS A 61 4.35 -5.99 -2.98
N GLU A 62 3.68 -5.92 -4.12
CA GLU A 62 3.24 -4.67 -4.73
C GLU A 62 1.95 -4.15 -4.10
N TYR A 63 1.89 -2.82 -3.90
CA TYR A 63 0.73 -2.12 -3.38
C TYR A 63 0.46 -0.82 -4.13
N LYS A 64 -0.81 -0.55 -4.41
CA LYS A 64 -1.27 0.78 -4.79
C LYS A 64 -1.53 1.61 -3.53
N ARG A 65 -1.37 2.92 -3.62
CA ARG A 65 -1.60 3.81 -2.46
C ARG A 65 -3.01 3.71 -1.89
N ILE A 66 -4.02 3.41 -2.72
CA ILE A 66 -5.40 3.24 -2.26
C ILE A 66 -5.56 1.96 -1.42
N GLU A 67 -4.85 0.90 -1.76
CA GLU A 67 -4.83 -0.34 -0.99
C GLU A 67 -4.21 -0.11 0.38
N LEU A 68 -3.11 0.64 0.45
CA LEU A 68 -2.46 1.00 1.71
C LEU A 68 -3.35 1.84 2.63
N GLN A 69 -4.16 2.75 2.06
CA GLN A 69 -5.13 3.51 2.84
C GLN A 69 -6.14 2.62 3.54
N ILE A 70 -6.60 1.56 2.85
CA ILE A 70 -7.56 0.60 3.38
C ILE A 70 -6.88 -0.31 4.41
N LEU A 71 -5.71 -0.86 4.07
CA LEU A 71 -4.99 -1.82 4.91
C LEU A 71 -4.51 -1.21 6.24
N LEU A 72 -4.14 0.07 6.24
CA LEU A 72 -3.66 0.79 7.42
C LEU A 72 -4.75 1.61 8.11
N ASP A 73 -6.01 1.34 7.81
CA ASP A 73 -7.19 2.01 8.38
C ASP A 73 -7.03 3.55 8.42
N SER A 74 -6.61 4.11 7.29
CA SER A 74 -6.29 5.53 7.20
C SER A 74 -7.55 6.40 7.19
N LYS A 75 -7.73 7.21 8.22
CA LYS A 75 -8.74 8.28 8.29
C LYS A 75 -8.33 9.54 7.54
N VAL A 76 -7.09 9.59 7.04
CA VAL A 76 -6.52 10.76 6.36
C VAL A 76 -7.11 10.92 4.96
N PRO A 77 -7.46 12.15 4.52
CA PRO A 77 -8.02 12.38 3.19
C PRO A 77 -7.13 11.83 2.05
N LYS A 78 -7.74 11.27 1.01
CA LYS A 78 -7.03 10.65 -0.14
C LYS A 78 -5.96 11.54 -0.78
N GLY A 79 -6.14 12.86 -0.74
CA GLY A 79 -5.20 13.82 -1.31
C GLY A 79 -3.81 13.82 -0.67
N THR A 80 -3.70 13.55 0.63
CA THR A 80 -2.42 13.53 1.37
C THR A 80 -1.53 12.37 0.96
N TRP A 81 -2.11 11.26 0.48
CA TRP A 81 -1.39 10.08 0.01
C TRP A 81 -0.69 10.27 -1.34
N ARG A 82 -0.81 11.43 -1.99
CA ARG A 82 -0.12 11.75 -3.26
C ARG A 82 1.30 12.25 -3.06
N ALA A 83 1.66 12.67 -1.86
CA ALA A 83 2.99 13.18 -1.52
C ALA A 83 4.06 12.07 -1.44
N GLY A 84 5.31 12.46 -1.21
CA GLY A 84 6.43 11.54 -0.99
C GLY A 84 6.32 10.75 0.32
N TYR A 85 5.43 11.14 1.22
CA TYR A 85 5.05 10.38 2.42
C TYR A 85 3.57 10.54 2.72
N ALA A 86 3.05 9.62 3.50
CA ALA A 86 1.76 9.72 4.17
C ALA A 86 1.88 9.13 5.58
N ASN A 87 1.03 9.55 6.50
CA ASN A 87 1.00 8.97 7.84
C ASN A 87 -0.43 8.72 8.30
N THR A 88 -0.60 7.69 9.10
CA THR A 88 -1.76 7.42 9.94
C THR A 88 -1.46 7.81 11.38
N GLU A 89 -2.26 7.38 12.32
CA GLU A 89 -1.98 7.55 13.74
C GLU A 89 -0.72 6.76 14.18
N ASN A 90 -0.53 5.55 13.63
CA ASN A 90 0.52 4.63 14.06
C ASN A 90 1.60 4.36 13.01
N ASP A 91 1.41 4.81 11.77
CA ASP A 91 2.27 4.44 10.66
C ASP A 91 2.73 5.65 9.85
N ILE A 92 3.95 5.58 9.35
CA ILE A 92 4.53 6.51 8.38
C ILE A 92 4.90 5.71 7.14
N CYS A 93 4.28 6.03 6.01
CA CYS A 93 4.59 5.44 4.71
C CYS A 93 5.46 6.37 3.88
N LEU A 94 6.65 5.95 3.53
CA LEU A 94 7.58 6.69 2.68
C LEU A 94 7.56 6.11 1.26
N PHE A 95 7.38 6.96 0.27
CA PHE A 95 7.24 6.57 -1.14
C PHE A 95 8.44 7.05 -1.95
N ILE A 96 9.13 6.10 -2.57
CA ILE A 96 10.32 6.31 -3.39
C ILE A 96 9.99 5.96 -4.85
N THR A 97 10.32 6.88 -5.77
CA THR A 97 10.34 6.60 -7.20
C THR A 97 11.76 6.87 -7.68
N ASN A 98 12.45 5.85 -8.18
CA ASN A 98 13.88 5.94 -8.48
C ASN A 98 14.15 6.60 -9.83
N ASP A 99 13.42 6.23 -10.87
CA ASP A 99 13.55 6.88 -12.16
C ASP A 99 12.58 8.07 -12.28
N LYS A 100 13.15 9.25 -12.34
CA LYS A 100 12.43 10.52 -12.49
C LYS A 100 12.67 11.16 -13.86
N SER A 101 13.10 10.39 -14.84
CA SER A 101 13.42 10.86 -16.20
C SER A 101 12.28 11.63 -16.87
N HIS A 102 11.04 11.40 -16.46
CA HIS A 102 9.85 12.09 -16.97
C HIS A 102 9.48 13.37 -16.19
N ILE A 103 10.23 13.75 -15.15
CA ILE A 103 9.99 15.00 -14.41
C ILE A 103 10.79 16.10 -15.07
N MET A 104 10.10 17.02 -15.76
CA MET A 104 10.72 18.14 -16.51
C MET A 104 11.48 19.15 -15.65
N GLN A 105 11.26 19.21 -14.34
CA GLN A 105 11.90 20.18 -13.46
C GLN A 105 13.11 19.54 -12.77
N GLU A 106 14.32 19.94 -13.17
CA GLU A 106 15.57 19.45 -12.57
C GLU A 106 15.66 19.69 -11.05
N ASN A 107 15.05 20.75 -10.57
CA ASN A 107 15.04 21.11 -9.15
C ASN A 107 14.26 20.13 -8.25
N LEU A 108 13.52 19.19 -8.84
CA LEU A 108 12.75 18.15 -8.13
C LEU A 108 13.36 16.76 -8.28
N LYS A 109 14.53 16.63 -8.90
CA LYS A 109 15.28 15.38 -8.97
C LYS A 109 15.96 15.11 -7.63
N TYR A 110 15.19 14.62 -6.64
CA TYR A 110 15.78 14.13 -5.39
C TYR A 110 16.51 12.82 -5.65
N ASP A 111 17.76 12.75 -5.25
CA ASP A 111 18.56 11.53 -5.34
C ASP A 111 18.20 10.60 -4.15
N ASN A 112 17.16 9.80 -4.34
CA ASN A 112 16.84 8.71 -3.43
C ASN A 112 17.73 7.53 -3.82
N SER A 113 18.77 7.28 -3.04
CA SER A 113 19.78 6.28 -3.37
C SER A 113 19.79 5.13 -2.36
N LEU A 114 20.29 3.99 -2.82
CA LEU A 114 20.60 2.85 -1.99
C LEU A 114 22.06 2.96 -1.53
N HIS A 115 22.28 3.12 -0.23
CA HIS A 115 23.64 3.15 0.33
C HIS A 115 24.19 1.75 0.63
N SER A 116 23.30 0.79 0.89
CA SER A 116 23.63 -0.62 1.08
C SER A 116 22.36 -1.45 0.97
N ASP A 117 22.48 -2.78 1.03
CA ASP A 117 21.35 -3.70 1.06
C ASP A 117 20.35 -3.45 2.23
N LYS A 118 20.71 -2.56 3.15
CA LYS A 118 19.95 -2.27 4.37
C LYS A 118 19.75 -0.77 4.66
N ILE A 119 20.44 0.11 3.97
CA ILE A 119 20.36 1.57 4.20
C ILE A 119 19.83 2.27 2.96
N ILE A 120 18.69 2.92 3.12
CA ILE A 120 18.00 3.66 2.05
C ILE A 120 18.03 5.14 2.38
N GLN A 121 18.44 5.96 1.41
CA GLN A 121 18.33 7.40 1.45
C GLN A 121 16.96 7.82 0.94
N TRP A 122 16.31 8.69 1.69
CA TRP A 122 15.08 9.34 1.30
C TRP A 122 15.17 10.84 1.57
N ILE A 123 14.67 11.65 0.65
CA ILE A 123 14.66 13.10 0.77
C ILE A 123 13.24 13.58 1.07
N SER A 124 13.11 14.36 2.13
CA SER A 124 11.85 14.92 2.58
C SER A 124 11.29 15.96 1.60
N GLN A 125 10.11 16.46 1.90
CA GLN A 125 9.56 17.60 1.16
C GLN A 125 10.37 18.88 1.41
N PRO A 126 10.39 19.83 0.44
CA PRO A 126 11.24 21.05 0.50
C PRO A 126 11.05 21.89 1.76
N LYS A 127 9.87 21.87 2.38
CA LYS A 127 9.57 22.66 3.58
C LYS A 127 9.92 21.94 4.88
N THR A 128 10.39 20.71 4.84
CA THR A 128 10.70 19.91 6.04
C THR A 128 12.12 20.21 6.51
N TYR A 129 12.27 20.48 7.79
CA TYR A 129 13.53 20.73 8.47
C TYR A 129 13.53 20.08 9.85
N HIS A 130 14.72 19.92 10.48
CA HIS A 130 14.89 19.14 11.71
C HIS A 130 13.93 19.54 12.82
N SER A 131 13.78 20.83 13.12
CA SER A 131 12.91 21.31 14.20
C SER A 131 11.42 21.44 13.81
N SER A 132 11.05 21.14 12.54
CA SER A 132 9.64 21.13 12.14
C SER A 132 8.89 19.94 12.77
N SER A 133 7.58 20.08 12.96
CA SER A 133 6.74 18.99 13.49
C SER A 133 6.87 17.70 12.67
N VAL A 134 6.95 17.82 11.33
CA VAL A 134 7.14 16.68 10.41
C VAL A 134 8.56 16.11 10.52
N GLY A 135 9.60 16.95 10.60
CA GLY A 135 10.97 16.52 10.81
C GLY A 135 11.13 15.75 12.12
N GLN A 136 10.56 16.29 13.20
CA GLN A 136 10.54 15.63 14.51
C GLN A 136 9.71 14.35 14.52
N MET A 137 8.66 14.25 13.72
CA MET A 137 7.90 13.02 13.54
C MET A 137 8.79 11.91 12.94
N PHE A 138 9.59 12.21 11.94
CA PHE A 138 10.52 11.24 11.35
C PHE A 138 11.63 10.83 12.30
N ILE A 139 12.28 11.79 12.94
CA ILE A 139 13.42 11.53 13.84
C ILE A 139 12.98 10.75 15.08
N ARG A 140 11.84 11.12 15.65
CA ARG A 140 11.34 10.57 16.92
C ARG A 140 10.18 9.57 16.73
N HIS A 141 10.09 8.92 15.56
CA HIS A 141 9.01 7.99 15.26
C HIS A 141 8.87 6.87 16.31
N ARG A 142 9.99 6.37 16.83
CA ARG A 142 10.00 5.33 17.90
C ARG A 142 9.41 5.84 19.20
N GLU A 143 9.77 7.06 19.63
CA GLU A 143 9.21 7.69 20.83
C GLU A 143 7.70 7.91 20.69
N LYS A 144 7.26 8.20 19.48
CA LYS A 144 5.84 8.36 19.12
C LYS A 144 5.13 7.04 18.87
N LYS A 145 5.82 5.90 19.00
CA LYS A 145 5.31 4.55 18.73
C LYS A 145 4.78 4.39 17.28
N MET A 146 5.34 5.13 16.33
CA MET A 146 4.98 5.06 14.92
C MET A 146 5.92 4.11 14.18
N LYS A 147 5.37 3.24 13.36
CA LYS A 147 6.10 2.34 12.45
C LYS A 147 6.42 3.08 11.15
N VAL A 148 7.61 2.90 10.62
CA VAL A 148 7.98 3.49 9.32
C VAL A 148 8.06 2.39 8.27
N HIS A 149 7.31 2.56 7.19
CA HIS A 149 7.20 1.63 6.07
C HIS A 149 7.80 2.25 4.82
N ILE A 150 8.72 1.53 4.17
CA ILE A 150 9.38 1.99 2.94
C ILE A 150 8.74 1.31 1.73
N PHE A 151 8.31 2.11 0.77
CA PHE A 151 7.72 1.69 -0.48
C PHE A 151 8.52 2.27 -1.64
N ALA A 152 8.97 1.43 -2.58
CA ALA A 152 9.74 1.88 -3.73
C ALA A 152 9.17 1.36 -5.04
N ARG A 153 9.39 2.11 -6.11
CA ARG A 153 9.14 1.70 -7.50
C ARG A 153 10.20 2.29 -8.41
N LYS A 154 10.48 1.61 -9.52
CA LYS A 154 11.44 2.11 -10.50
C LYS A 154 10.88 3.30 -11.26
N TYR A 155 9.72 3.16 -11.88
CA TYR A 155 9.06 4.17 -12.70
C TYR A 155 7.74 4.63 -12.10
N ALA A 156 7.38 5.90 -12.28
CA ALA A 156 6.11 6.44 -11.82
C ALA A 156 4.91 5.87 -12.60
N PHE A 157 5.09 5.68 -13.91
CA PHE A 157 4.02 5.29 -14.83
C PHE A 157 4.43 4.08 -15.67
N MET A 158 3.45 3.25 -15.99
CA MET A 158 3.50 2.22 -17.04
C MET A 158 3.13 2.85 -18.39
N ASN A 159 3.30 2.09 -19.47
CA ASN A 159 2.78 2.45 -20.78
C ASN A 159 1.27 2.75 -20.69
N GLY A 160 0.85 3.90 -21.21
CA GLY A 160 -0.55 4.32 -21.20
C GLY A 160 -1.00 5.08 -19.95
N ASN A 161 -0.11 5.80 -19.26
CA ASN A 161 -0.40 6.66 -18.10
C ASN A 161 -0.96 5.96 -16.84
N LYS A 162 -0.93 4.64 -16.78
CA LYS A 162 -1.25 3.92 -15.56
C LYS A 162 -0.13 4.06 -14.54
N THR A 163 -0.49 4.42 -13.31
CA THR A 163 0.48 4.52 -12.20
C THR A 163 1.00 3.13 -11.82
N ASN A 164 2.33 2.97 -11.78
CA ASN A 164 2.95 1.76 -11.25
C ASN A 164 2.66 1.59 -9.76
N PRO A 165 2.39 0.36 -9.30
CA PRO A 165 2.37 0.05 -7.88
C PRO A 165 3.74 0.29 -7.24
N PHE A 166 3.78 0.26 -5.92
CA PHE A 166 5.00 0.30 -5.14
C PHE A 166 5.28 -1.06 -4.53
N ILE A 167 6.52 -1.49 -4.54
CA ILE A 167 6.98 -2.67 -3.81
C ILE A 167 7.25 -2.27 -2.37
N TYR A 168 6.70 -3.01 -1.41
CA TYR A 168 6.97 -2.80 0.00
C TYR A 168 8.33 -3.38 0.38
N LEU A 169 9.26 -2.52 0.81
CA LEU A 169 10.63 -2.94 1.15
C LEU A 169 10.77 -3.40 2.60
N GLY A 170 9.75 -3.18 3.43
CA GLY A 170 9.76 -3.52 4.84
C GLY A 170 9.74 -2.31 5.76
N GLN A 171 9.76 -2.58 7.06
CA GLN A 171 9.90 -1.56 8.10
C GLN A 171 11.34 -1.06 8.18
N ALA A 172 11.47 0.20 8.62
CA ALA A 172 12.76 0.84 8.81
C ALA A 172 12.74 1.72 10.05
N ASP A 173 13.94 1.96 10.57
CA ASP A 173 14.18 2.91 11.64
C ASP A 173 15.01 4.09 11.14
N TYR A 174 14.77 5.24 11.75
CA TYR A 174 15.63 6.40 11.56
C TYR A 174 17.07 6.04 11.93
N TYR A 175 18.00 6.29 11.00
CA TYR A 175 19.42 6.06 11.23
C TYR A 175 20.17 7.37 11.47
N LYS A 176 20.13 8.29 10.50
CA LYS A 176 20.63 9.65 10.63
C LYS A 176 20.03 10.58 9.58
N SER A 177 20.18 11.88 9.75
CA SER A 177 19.78 12.86 8.76
C SER A 177 20.80 14.00 8.63
N PHE A 178 20.75 14.69 7.51
CA PHE A 178 21.55 15.86 7.20
C PHE A 178 20.79 16.79 6.27
N GLY A 179 21.25 18.03 6.17
CA GLY A 179 20.58 19.07 5.40
C GLY A 179 19.24 19.51 6.02
N ASP A 180 18.76 20.64 5.58
CA ASP A 180 17.46 21.20 5.94
C ASP A 180 16.81 21.80 4.69
N ARG A 181 15.48 21.63 4.57
CA ARG A 181 14.64 22.24 3.53
C ARG A 181 15.06 21.93 2.08
N PRO A 182 15.19 20.63 1.71
CA PRO A 182 14.71 19.43 2.40
C PRO A 182 15.74 18.78 3.32
N MET A 183 15.26 17.92 4.24
CA MET A 183 16.08 16.99 5.00
C MET A 183 16.38 15.77 4.14
N THR A 184 17.62 15.31 4.16
CA THR A 184 18.00 13.97 3.68
C THR A 184 18.06 13.04 4.87
N ILE A 185 17.33 11.93 4.81
CA ILE A 185 17.21 10.97 5.90
C ILE A 185 17.67 9.61 5.42
N LEU A 186 18.56 8.97 6.17
CA LEU A 186 18.95 7.59 6.00
C LEU A 186 18.07 6.71 6.91
N TRP A 187 17.43 5.75 6.30
CA TRP A 187 16.58 4.77 6.94
C TRP A 187 17.25 3.41 6.95
N LYS A 188 17.30 2.75 8.12
CA LYS A 188 17.84 1.41 8.27
C LYS A 188 16.69 0.41 8.25
N LEU A 189 16.59 -0.37 7.18
CA LEU A 189 15.63 -1.46 7.06
C LEU A 189 15.85 -2.50 8.16
N HIS A 190 14.78 -3.09 8.65
CA HIS A 190 14.86 -4.22 9.58
C HIS A 190 15.46 -5.45 8.91
N ARG A 191 15.15 -5.68 7.62
CA ARG A 191 15.70 -6.78 6.80
C ARG A 191 16.53 -6.24 5.64
N LYS A 192 17.47 -7.05 5.17
CA LYS A 192 18.23 -6.78 3.95
C LYS A 192 17.36 -6.97 2.72
N LEU A 193 17.59 -6.16 1.71
CA LEU A 193 16.96 -6.36 0.41
C LEU A 193 17.63 -7.50 -0.35
N PRO A 194 16.86 -8.36 -1.03
CA PRO A 194 17.40 -9.34 -1.98
C PRO A 194 18.12 -8.64 -3.13
N GLN A 195 19.17 -9.28 -3.64
CA GLN A 195 19.99 -8.71 -4.71
C GLN A 195 19.19 -8.47 -5.99
N GLU A 196 18.26 -9.38 -6.29
CA GLU A 196 17.36 -9.29 -7.45
C GLU A 196 16.50 -8.02 -7.39
N LEU A 197 15.95 -7.73 -6.21
CA LEU A 197 15.12 -6.55 -5.99
C LEU A 197 15.93 -5.25 -6.07
N ILE A 198 17.18 -5.27 -5.60
CA ILE A 198 18.11 -4.15 -5.74
C ILE A 198 18.38 -3.85 -7.21
N GLN A 199 18.67 -4.87 -8.01
CA GLN A 199 18.91 -4.73 -9.46
C GLN A 199 17.65 -4.21 -10.18
N GLU A 200 16.48 -4.72 -9.81
CA GLU A 200 15.21 -4.28 -10.39
C GLU A 200 14.94 -2.79 -10.13
N LEU A 201 15.09 -2.36 -8.88
CA LEU A 201 14.70 -1.01 -8.46
C LEU A 201 15.76 0.05 -8.76
N TYR A 202 17.05 -0.25 -8.62
CA TYR A 202 18.11 0.75 -8.56
C TYR A 202 19.06 0.75 -9.78
N LYS A 203 18.93 -0.20 -10.73
CA LYS A 203 19.87 -0.29 -11.87
C LYS A 203 21.33 -0.12 -11.41
N LEU A 204 21.84 -1.14 -10.73
CA LEU A 204 23.28 -1.26 -10.50
C LEU A 204 23.94 -1.92 -11.70
#